data_3a462d441e9a3149505656795e08c3ac
#
_entry.id   3a462d441e9a3149505656795e08c3ac
#
_cell.length_a   1.000
_cell.length_b   1.000
_cell.length_c   1.000
_cell.angle_alpha   90.00
_cell.angle_beta   90.00
_cell.angle_gamma   90.00
#
_symmetry.space_group_name_H-M   'P 1'
#
loop_
_entity.id
_entity.type
_entity.pdbx_description
1 polymer ?
#
loop_
_entity_poly.entity_id
_entity_poly.type
_entity_poly.pdbx_seq_one_letter_code
_entity_poly.pdbx_strand_id
1 'polypeptide(L)'
;LCFLYSWRLAESARWLLITGRLEPGLRELRRAAAINGKREVEDALTTEVLLSTMQEELSASQAPPSLGTLICTPGLRLRTCASTLCWFAFGFTFYGLALDLQALGSNIFLLQVLIGVVDIPAKIVTLLLLNRLGRRPTQAGSLMLSGLCVLANTLVPLKMRALRSGLAVLGLGSVGAAFTCVSVYTGELFPTVLRMTAVGLGQMAARGGAILGPLVRLLAIHGRALPLLLYGGVPVLSGLAALLLPETQSLPLPDTIQDVQNEAVKKATHSAPGPTVLKSTHF
;
A
#
# COMPACT_ATOMS: atom_id res chain seq x y z
N LEU A 1 -12.68 20.97 16.69
CA LEU A 1 -12.12 21.47 15.44
C LEU A 1 -12.56 20.62 14.25
N CYS A 2 -12.34 19.28 14.23
CA CYS A 2 -12.74 18.39 13.12
C CYS A 2 -14.25 18.45 12.83
N PHE A 3 -15.10 18.52 13.85
CA PHE A 3 -16.56 18.62 13.68
C PHE A 3 -16.99 19.94 13.02
N LEU A 4 -16.35 21.06 13.36
CA LEU A 4 -16.59 22.35 12.72
C LEU A 4 -16.10 22.39 11.27
N TYR A 5 -15.01 21.68 10.98
CA TYR A 5 -14.47 21.56 9.63
C TYR A 5 -15.32 20.66 8.74
N SER A 6 -15.85 19.56 9.27
CA SER A 6 -16.67 18.61 8.51
C SER A 6 -17.93 19.27 7.93
N TRP A 7 -18.46 20.27 8.59
CA TRP A 7 -19.64 21.02 8.09
C TRP A 7 -19.31 21.99 6.94
N ARG A 8 -18.03 22.38 6.81
CA ARG A 8 -17.57 23.26 5.72
C ARG A 8 -16.90 22.52 4.56
N LEU A 9 -16.58 21.25 4.73
CA LEU A 9 -16.00 20.45 3.65
C LEU A 9 -17.08 20.13 2.62
N ALA A 10 -16.79 20.50 1.36
CA ALA A 10 -17.60 20.13 0.23
C ALA A 10 -17.53 18.59 0.03
N GLU A 11 -18.64 17.98 -0.31
CA GLU A 11 -18.66 16.59 -0.71
C GLU A 11 -17.94 16.41 -2.05
N SER A 12 -17.36 15.22 -2.28
CA SER A 12 -16.70 14.92 -3.54
C SER A 12 -17.70 15.04 -4.70
N ALA A 13 -17.45 15.94 -5.65
CA ALA A 13 -18.28 16.09 -6.84
C ALA A 13 -18.45 14.77 -7.59
N ARG A 14 -17.38 13.98 -7.71
CA ARG A 14 -17.41 12.64 -8.34
C ARG A 14 -18.34 11.68 -7.60
N TRP A 15 -18.29 11.66 -6.27
CA TRP A 15 -19.18 10.82 -5.47
C TRP A 15 -20.65 11.22 -5.62
N LEU A 16 -20.94 12.52 -5.61
CA LEU A 16 -22.30 13.04 -5.83
C LEU A 16 -22.86 12.62 -7.18
N LEU A 17 -22.03 12.67 -8.23
CA LEU A 17 -22.43 12.30 -9.58
C LEU A 17 -22.69 10.78 -9.71
N ILE A 18 -21.80 9.96 -9.16
CA ILE A 18 -21.95 8.49 -9.18
C ILE A 18 -23.18 8.03 -8.40
N THR A 19 -23.53 8.74 -7.30
CA THR A 19 -24.72 8.44 -6.51
C THR A 19 -26.02 9.01 -7.10
N GLY A 20 -25.98 9.60 -8.30
CA GLY A 20 -27.14 10.13 -9.01
C GLY A 20 -27.57 11.53 -8.58
N ARG A 21 -26.79 12.20 -7.73
CA ARG A 21 -27.04 13.57 -7.28
C ARG A 21 -26.38 14.59 -8.22
N LEU A 22 -26.92 14.70 -9.45
CA LEU A 22 -26.31 15.45 -10.52
C LEU A 22 -26.19 16.96 -10.23
N GLU A 23 -27.25 17.60 -9.76
CA GLU A 23 -27.28 19.03 -9.45
C GLU A 23 -26.27 19.49 -8.39
N PRO A 24 -26.17 18.81 -7.22
CA PRO A 24 -25.14 19.11 -6.23
C PRO A 24 -23.72 18.88 -6.78
N GLY A 25 -23.52 17.79 -7.52
CA GLY A 25 -22.21 17.49 -8.13
C GLY A 25 -21.76 18.55 -9.14
N LEU A 26 -22.68 19.00 -10.00
CA LEU A 26 -22.43 20.06 -10.97
C LEU A 26 -22.09 21.40 -10.27
N ARG A 27 -22.78 21.72 -9.17
CA ARG A 27 -22.52 22.90 -8.36
C ARG A 27 -21.10 22.89 -7.78
N GLU A 28 -20.65 21.78 -7.25
CA GLU A 28 -19.29 21.68 -6.71
C GLU A 28 -18.21 21.71 -7.80
N LEU A 29 -18.47 21.16 -9.00
CA LEU A 29 -17.56 21.28 -10.14
C LEU A 29 -17.46 22.72 -10.64
N ARG A 30 -18.56 23.43 -10.77
CA ARG A 30 -18.58 24.86 -11.14
C ARG A 30 -17.84 25.70 -10.09
N ARG A 31 -18.05 25.44 -8.82
CA ARG A 31 -17.31 26.09 -7.73
C ARG A 31 -15.81 25.84 -7.82
N ALA A 32 -15.39 24.63 -8.13
CA ALA A 32 -13.98 24.30 -8.33
C ALA A 32 -13.40 24.99 -9.58
N ALA A 33 -14.14 25.06 -10.67
CA ALA A 33 -13.75 25.77 -11.88
C ALA A 33 -13.59 27.28 -11.63
N ALA A 34 -14.53 27.89 -10.89
CA ALA A 34 -14.46 29.30 -10.49
C ALA A 34 -13.22 29.60 -9.62
N ILE A 35 -12.91 28.74 -8.63
CA ILE A 35 -11.72 28.87 -7.77
C ILE A 35 -10.43 28.77 -8.60
N ASN A 36 -10.40 27.89 -9.60
CA ASN A 36 -9.26 27.69 -10.50
C ASN A 36 -9.17 28.75 -11.63
N GLY A 37 -10.05 29.73 -11.66
CA GLY A 37 -10.06 30.80 -12.66
C GLY A 37 -10.47 30.36 -14.07
N LYS A 38 -11.00 29.15 -14.25
CA LYS A 38 -11.43 28.60 -15.54
C LYS A 38 -12.91 28.86 -15.81
N ARG A 39 -13.29 30.13 -16.01
CA ARG A 39 -14.67 30.56 -16.23
C ARG A 39 -15.29 29.97 -17.51
N GLU A 40 -14.50 29.82 -18.57
CA GLU A 40 -14.96 29.22 -19.83
C GLU A 40 -15.44 27.76 -19.65
N VAL A 41 -14.81 27.03 -18.73
CA VAL A 41 -15.21 25.64 -18.39
C VAL A 41 -16.47 25.66 -17.51
N GLU A 42 -16.68 26.68 -16.69
CA GLU A 42 -17.87 26.82 -15.85
C GLU A 42 -19.15 26.91 -16.70
N ASP A 43 -19.11 27.70 -17.79
CA ASP A 43 -20.25 27.88 -18.69
C ASP A 43 -20.48 26.67 -19.60
N ALA A 44 -19.40 25.93 -19.96
CA ALA A 44 -19.49 24.73 -20.79
C ALA A 44 -19.96 23.48 -20.01
N LEU A 45 -19.92 23.50 -18.67
CA LEU A 45 -20.34 22.38 -17.81
C LEU A 45 -21.87 22.29 -17.75
N THR A 46 -22.45 21.57 -18.71
CA THR A 46 -23.88 21.23 -18.75
C THR A 46 -24.09 19.80 -18.22
N THR A 47 -25.30 19.55 -17.71
CA THR A 47 -25.69 18.22 -17.21
C THR A 47 -25.57 17.13 -18.29
N GLU A 48 -25.83 17.51 -19.55
CA GLU A 48 -25.77 16.59 -20.69
C GLU A 48 -24.33 16.17 -21.04
N VAL A 49 -23.39 17.12 -21.06
CA VAL A 49 -21.96 16.83 -21.29
C VAL A 49 -21.41 15.97 -20.17
N LEU A 50 -21.83 16.23 -18.94
CA LEU A 50 -21.40 15.45 -17.77
C LEU A 50 -21.94 14.03 -17.83
N LEU A 51 -23.22 13.84 -18.17
CA LEU A 51 -23.84 12.52 -18.33
C LEU A 51 -23.20 11.71 -19.45
N SER A 52 -22.92 12.31 -20.60
CA SER A 52 -22.29 11.61 -21.72
C SER A 52 -20.87 11.15 -21.36
N THR A 53 -20.09 11.97 -20.65
CA THR A 53 -18.73 11.62 -20.22
C THR A 53 -18.72 10.57 -19.11
N MET A 54 -19.76 10.56 -18.26
CA MET A 54 -19.85 9.63 -17.12
C MET A 54 -20.63 8.35 -17.48
N GLN A 55 -21.26 8.26 -18.62
CA GLN A 55 -22.09 7.11 -19.00
C GLN A 55 -21.27 5.82 -19.08
N GLU A 56 -20.02 5.90 -19.50
CA GLU A 56 -19.09 4.78 -19.47
C GLU A 56 -18.71 4.40 -18.02
N GLU A 57 -18.48 5.38 -17.14
CA GLU A 57 -18.18 5.15 -15.74
C GLU A 57 -19.38 4.62 -14.95
N LEU A 58 -20.59 5.13 -15.22
CA LEU A 58 -21.83 4.68 -14.60
C LEU A 58 -22.19 3.24 -15.01
N SER A 59 -21.99 2.88 -16.27
CA SER A 59 -22.21 1.50 -16.73
C SER A 59 -21.20 0.51 -16.15
N ALA A 60 -19.95 0.94 -15.95
CA ALA A 60 -18.91 0.15 -15.30
C ALA A 60 -19.12 0.04 -13.77
N SER A 61 -19.85 0.99 -13.16
CA SER A 61 -20.12 1.06 -11.71
C SER A 61 -21.36 0.26 -11.27
N GLN A 62 -22.04 -0.44 -12.17
CA GLN A 62 -23.29 -1.17 -11.84
C GLN A 62 -23.11 -2.36 -10.88
N ALA A 63 -21.91 -2.85 -10.68
CA ALA A 63 -21.64 -3.87 -9.65
C ALA A 63 -21.23 -3.20 -8.35
N PRO A 64 -21.93 -3.40 -7.22
CA PRO A 64 -21.52 -2.85 -5.94
C PRO A 64 -20.11 -3.34 -5.59
N PRO A 65 -19.19 -2.44 -5.20
CA PRO A 65 -17.84 -2.83 -4.82
C PRO A 65 -17.90 -3.72 -3.60
N SER A 66 -17.75 -5.03 -3.76
CA SER A 66 -17.77 -5.99 -2.68
C SER A 66 -16.37 -6.55 -2.40
N LEU A 67 -16.12 -6.95 -1.15
CA LEU A 67 -14.91 -7.69 -0.78
C LEU A 67 -14.74 -8.95 -1.63
N GLY A 68 -15.85 -9.58 -2.03
CA GLY A 68 -15.86 -10.73 -2.92
C GLY A 68 -15.19 -10.44 -4.26
N THR A 69 -15.40 -9.26 -4.83
CA THR A 69 -14.80 -8.86 -6.12
C THR A 69 -13.28 -8.81 -6.06
N LEU A 70 -12.70 -8.37 -4.93
CA LEU A 70 -11.23 -8.34 -4.73
C LEU A 70 -10.61 -9.73 -4.73
N ILE A 71 -11.33 -10.74 -4.24
CA ILE A 71 -10.81 -12.10 -4.06
C ILE A 71 -11.15 -12.98 -5.26
N CYS A 72 -12.34 -12.80 -5.86
CA CYS A 72 -12.81 -13.65 -6.95
C CYS A 72 -12.26 -13.24 -8.32
N THR A 73 -11.88 -11.96 -8.52
CA THR A 73 -11.43 -11.47 -9.83
C THR A 73 -10.00 -11.91 -10.12
N PRO A 74 -9.73 -12.64 -11.23
CA PRO A 74 -8.38 -12.96 -11.67
C PRO A 74 -7.57 -11.67 -11.88
N GLY A 75 -6.32 -11.66 -11.42
CA GLY A 75 -5.46 -10.46 -11.46
C GLY A 75 -5.58 -9.55 -10.23
N LEU A 76 -6.76 -9.37 -9.64
CA LEU A 76 -6.92 -8.65 -8.37
C LEU A 76 -6.57 -9.52 -7.16
N ARG A 77 -6.85 -10.82 -7.22
CA ARG A 77 -6.59 -11.77 -6.13
C ARG A 77 -5.14 -11.75 -5.68
N LEU A 78 -4.19 -11.84 -6.61
CA LEU A 78 -2.76 -11.81 -6.27
C LEU A 78 -2.36 -10.47 -5.68
N ARG A 79 -2.85 -9.36 -6.28
CA ARG A 79 -2.61 -7.99 -5.78
C ARG A 79 -3.14 -7.83 -4.36
N THR A 80 -4.34 -8.34 -4.09
CA THR A 80 -4.98 -8.29 -2.77
C THR A 80 -4.21 -9.10 -1.74
N CYS A 81 -3.88 -10.36 -2.04
CA CYS A 81 -3.16 -11.22 -1.11
C CYS A 81 -1.77 -10.66 -0.77
N ALA A 82 -0.99 -10.26 -1.77
CA ALA A 82 0.36 -9.74 -1.53
C ALA A 82 0.34 -8.38 -0.81
N SER A 83 -0.58 -7.48 -1.18
CA SER A 83 -0.75 -6.19 -0.49
C SER A 83 -1.18 -6.39 0.97
N THR A 84 -2.16 -7.25 1.22
CA THR A 84 -2.64 -7.57 2.57
C THR A 84 -1.53 -8.18 3.43
N LEU A 85 -0.68 -9.03 2.85
CA LEU A 85 0.48 -9.59 3.53
C LEU A 85 1.51 -8.51 3.89
N CYS A 86 1.75 -7.53 3.01
CA CYS A 86 2.64 -6.41 3.31
C CYS A 86 2.10 -5.54 4.46
N TRP A 87 0.80 -5.27 4.47
CA TRP A 87 0.14 -4.55 5.56
C TRP A 87 0.23 -5.30 6.89
N PHE A 88 -0.03 -6.60 6.85
CA PHE A 88 0.10 -7.48 8.02
C PHE A 88 1.54 -7.46 8.57
N ALA A 89 2.53 -7.64 7.68
CA ALA A 89 3.94 -7.65 8.06
C ALA A 89 4.36 -6.34 8.71
N PHE A 90 3.89 -5.19 8.19
CA PHE A 90 4.10 -3.89 8.82
C PHE A 90 3.59 -3.88 10.26
N GLY A 91 2.31 -4.17 10.47
CA GLY A 91 1.70 -4.15 11.81
C GLY A 91 2.38 -5.12 12.77
N PHE A 92 2.62 -6.34 12.32
CA PHE A 92 3.26 -7.40 13.10
C PHE A 92 4.68 -7.01 13.55
N THR A 93 5.51 -6.59 12.61
CA THR A 93 6.92 -6.29 12.90
C THR A 93 7.08 -4.98 13.68
N PHE A 94 6.33 -3.93 13.31
CA PHE A 94 6.42 -2.63 13.98
C PHE A 94 6.06 -2.73 15.47
N TYR A 95 4.90 -3.27 15.78
CA TYR A 95 4.45 -3.38 17.16
C TYR A 95 5.24 -4.43 17.96
N GLY A 96 5.65 -5.51 17.31
CA GLY A 96 6.51 -6.52 17.94
C GLY A 96 7.87 -5.92 18.35
N LEU A 97 8.56 -5.24 17.43
CA LEU A 97 9.86 -4.62 17.69
C LEU A 97 9.76 -3.45 18.68
N ALA A 98 8.73 -2.60 18.57
CA ALA A 98 8.56 -1.47 19.50
C ALA A 98 8.49 -1.93 20.95
N LEU A 99 7.79 -3.05 21.22
CA LEU A 99 7.73 -3.63 22.55
C LEU A 99 9.03 -4.34 22.98
N ASP A 100 9.73 -4.97 22.04
CA ASP A 100 11.00 -5.63 22.33
C ASP A 100 12.09 -4.62 22.67
N LEU A 101 12.13 -3.49 22.01
CA LEU A 101 13.01 -2.37 22.35
C LEU A 101 12.71 -1.80 23.75
N GLN A 102 11.45 -1.69 24.14
CA GLN A 102 11.07 -1.24 25.49
C GLN A 102 11.58 -2.19 26.57
N ALA A 103 11.64 -3.49 26.31
CA ALA A 103 12.15 -4.49 27.22
C ALA A 103 13.67 -4.45 27.43
N LEU A 104 14.43 -3.76 26.56
CA LEU A 104 15.89 -3.60 26.71
C LEU A 104 16.31 -2.67 27.85
N GLY A 105 15.37 -2.10 28.60
CA GLY A 105 15.65 -1.30 29.80
C GLY A 105 16.10 0.13 29.53
N SER A 106 15.90 0.63 28.31
CA SER A 106 16.13 2.03 27.97
C SER A 106 14.97 2.90 28.46
N ASN A 107 15.25 4.18 28.71
CA ASN A 107 14.21 5.13 29.06
C ASN A 107 13.17 5.19 27.93
N ILE A 108 11.90 4.86 28.22
CA ILE A 108 10.82 4.76 27.24
C ILE A 108 10.66 6.08 26.48
N PHE A 109 10.81 7.22 27.14
CA PHE A 109 10.70 8.53 26.50
C PHE A 109 11.83 8.78 25.48
N LEU A 110 13.07 8.44 25.85
CA LEU A 110 14.22 8.56 24.95
C LEU A 110 14.06 7.66 23.71
N LEU A 111 13.56 6.45 23.92
CA LEU A 111 13.30 5.51 22.84
C LEU A 111 12.23 6.05 21.87
N GLN A 112 11.14 6.59 22.39
CA GLN A 112 10.06 7.16 21.59
C GLN A 112 10.54 8.37 20.76
N VAL A 113 11.36 9.24 21.35
CA VAL A 113 11.99 10.35 20.63
C VAL A 113 12.91 9.83 19.54
N LEU A 114 13.72 8.82 19.82
CA LEU A 114 14.64 8.23 18.83
C LEU A 114 13.89 7.62 17.65
N ILE A 115 12.80 6.90 17.90
CA ILE A 115 11.92 6.35 16.86
C ILE A 115 11.39 7.48 15.98
N GLY A 116 10.87 8.57 16.56
CA GLY A 116 10.36 9.72 15.83
C GLY A 116 11.43 10.44 14.99
N VAL A 117 12.63 10.61 15.56
CA VAL A 117 13.76 11.24 14.86
C VAL A 117 14.22 10.41 13.65
N VAL A 118 14.22 9.08 13.75
CA VAL A 118 14.62 8.18 12.66
C VAL A 118 13.51 8.07 11.59
N ASP A 119 12.26 8.17 11.99
CA ASP A 119 11.12 8.08 11.07
C ASP A 119 11.10 9.22 10.02
N ILE A 120 11.49 10.44 10.41
CA ILE A 120 11.51 11.60 9.50
C ILE A 120 12.47 11.38 8.33
N PRO A 121 13.77 11.12 8.51
CA PRO A 121 14.69 10.86 7.42
C PRO A 121 14.34 9.59 6.64
N ALA A 122 13.82 8.55 7.29
CA ALA A 122 13.36 7.34 6.61
C ALA A 122 12.24 7.65 5.62
N LYS A 123 11.28 8.50 5.97
CA LYS A 123 10.20 8.92 5.06
C LYS A 123 10.72 9.77 3.89
N ILE A 124 11.67 10.66 4.13
CA ILE A 124 12.29 11.46 3.06
C ILE A 124 13.02 10.53 2.06
N VAL A 125 13.82 9.61 2.57
CA VAL A 125 14.52 8.62 1.73
C VAL A 125 13.50 7.77 0.96
N THR A 126 12.42 7.34 1.60
CA THR A 126 11.36 6.55 0.94
C THR A 126 10.73 7.33 -0.21
N LEU A 127 10.42 8.61 -0.04
CA LEU A 127 9.88 9.44 -1.12
C LEU A 127 10.85 9.57 -2.29
N LEU A 128 12.14 9.74 -2.03
CA LEU A 128 13.17 9.77 -3.08
C LEU A 128 13.29 8.42 -3.80
N LEU A 129 13.23 7.32 -3.07
CA LEU A 129 13.27 5.97 -3.63
C LEU A 129 12.02 5.67 -4.47
N LEU A 130 10.83 6.05 -4.00
CA LEU A 130 9.59 5.91 -4.75
C LEU A 130 9.64 6.63 -6.10
N ASN A 131 10.27 7.81 -6.14
CA ASN A 131 10.37 8.59 -7.38
C ASN A 131 11.44 8.06 -8.33
N ARG A 132 12.52 7.45 -7.82
CA ARG A 132 13.66 6.98 -8.64
C ARG A 132 13.60 5.51 -9.00
N LEU A 133 13.30 4.66 -8.04
CA LEU A 133 13.32 3.20 -8.20
C LEU A 133 11.95 2.60 -8.52
N GLY A 134 10.87 3.30 -8.14
CA GLY A 134 9.52 2.77 -8.26
C GLY A 134 8.99 2.16 -6.96
N ARG A 135 7.74 1.71 -7.01
CA ARG A 135 7.00 1.27 -5.82
C ARG A 135 7.36 -0.17 -5.43
N ARG A 136 7.43 -1.05 -6.43
CA ARG A 136 7.70 -2.47 -6.25
C ARG A 136 9.06 -2.73 -5.58
N PRO A 137 10.22 -2.24 -6.10
CA PRO A 137 11.51 -2.48 -5.48
C PRO A 137 11.67 -1.75 -4.15
N THR A 138 11.07 -0.58 -3.99
CA THR A 138 11.10 0.16 -2.71
C THR A 138 10.34 -0.58 -1.63
N GLN A 139 9.16 -1.14 -1.92
CA GLN A 139 8.38 -1.92 -0.96
C GLN A 139 9.11 -3.21 -0.57
N ALA A 140 9.59 -3.96 -1.56
CA ALA A 140 10.34 -5.19 -1.32
C ALA A 140 11.64 -4.92 -0.55
N GLY A 141 12.41 -3.91 -0.96
CA GLY A 141 13.68 -3.55 -0.33
C GLY A 141 13.52 -3.10 1.12
N SER A 142 12.51 -2.27 1.42
CA SER A 142 12.27 -1.80 2.79
C SER A 142 11.85 -2.92 3.73
N LEU A 143 10.98 -3.84 3.28
CA LEU A 143 10.58 -5.02 4.07
C LEU A 143 11.75 -6.00 4.25
N MET A 144 12.50 -6.29 3.19
CA MET A 144 13.68 -7.16 3.28
C MET A 144 14.75 -6.58 4.20
N LEU A 145 15.06 -5.28 4.07
CA LEU A 145 16.03 -4.61 4.93
C LEU A 145 15.61 -4.69 6.40
N SER A 146 14.33 -4.43 6.68
CA SER A 146 13.80 -4.56 8.04
C SER A 146 13.97 -5.97 8.59
N GLY A 147 13.55 -6.97 7.83
CA GLY A 147 13.65 -8.37 8.26
C GLY A 147 15.09 -8.82 8.46
N LEU A 148 15.99 -8.44 7.56
CA LEU A 148 17.42 -8.75 7.67
C LEU A 148 18.08 -8.07 8.88
N CYS A 149 17.74 -6.81 9.17
CA CYS A 149 18.22 -6.12 10.38
C CYS A 149 17.79 -6.84 11.66
N VAL A 150 16.55 -7.31 11.71
CA VAL A 150 16.04 -8.06 12.85
C VAL A 150 16.71 -9.42 12.98
N LEU A 151 16.87 -10.15 11.88
CA LEU A 151 17.58 -11.43 11.86
C LEU A 151 19.05 -11.27 12.24
N ALA A 152 19.73 -10.25 11.71
CA ALA A 152 21.10 -9.94 12.09
C ALA A 152 21.23 -9.65 13.58
N ASN A 153 20.22 -8.98 14.16
CA ASN A 153 20.19 -8.69 15.61
C ASN A 153 20.17 -9.96 16.48
N THR A 154 19.68 -11.10 15.96
CA THR A 154 19.73 -12.39 16.67
C THR A 154 21.14 -12.96 16.76
N LEU A 155 21.99 -12.65 15.77
CA LEU A 155 23.36 -13.15 15.68
C LEU A 155 24.34 -12.31 16.50
N VAL A 156 23.96 -11.06 16.84
CA VAL A 156 24.85 -10.14 17.58
C VAL A 156 24.90 -10.52 19.06
N PRO A 157 26.11 -10.70 19.64
CA PRO A 157 26.30 -11.02 21.07
C PRO A 157 25.67 -9.98 21.98
N LEU A 158 25.15 -10.40 23.14
CA LEU A 158 24.51 -9.55 24.14
C LEU A 158 25.43 -8.44 24.69
N LYS A 159 26.75 -8.62 24.59
CA LYS A 159 27.73 -7.63 25.01
C LYS A 159 27.75 -6.36 24.14
N MET A 160 27.36 -6.47 22.87
CA MET A 160 27.37 -5.35 21.91
C MET A 160 26.03 -4.61 21.87
N ARG A 161 25.64 -4.00 23.00
CA ARG A 161 24.34 -3.33 23.16
C ARG A 161 24.10 -2.22 22.12
N ALA A 162 25.13 -1.40 21.84
CA ALA A 162 25.03 -0.30 20.88
C ALA A 162 24.70 -0.80 19.45
N LEU A 163 25.36 -1.88 19.00
CA LEU A 163 25.11 -2.47 17.68
C LEU A 163 23.70 -3.06 17.60
N ARG A 164 23.25 -3.74 18.65
CA ARG A 164 21.91 -4.29 18.73
C ARG A 164 20.83 -3.21 18.68
N SER A 165 21.01 -2.12 19.45
CA SER A 165 20.09 -0.97 19.41
C SER A 165 20.09 -0.29 18.05
N GLY A 166 21.25 -0.13 17.41
CA GLY A 166 21.37 0.44 16.07
C GLY A 166 20.63 -0.39 15.01
N LEU A 167 20.82 -1.71 15.01
CA LEU A 167 20.11 -2.62 14.10
C LEU A 167 18.59 -2.62 14.34
N ALA A 168 18.15 -2.57 15.59
CA ALA A 168 16.74 -2.51 15.93
C ALA A 168 16.08 -1.19 15.48
N VAL A 169 16.77 -0.05 15.67
CA VAL A 169 16.31 1.26 15.22
C VAL A 169 16.27 1.34 13.68
N LEU A 170 17.30 0.82 13.01
CA LEU A 170 17.33 0.74 11.54
C LEU A 170 16.20 -0.14 11.01
N GLY A 171 15.98 -1.30 11.64
CA GLY A 171 14.87 -2.19 11.32
C GLY A 171 13.51 -1.51 11.45
N LEU A 172 13.31 -0.78 12.56
CA LEU A 172 12.07 -0.06 12.82
C LEU A 172 11.83 1.09 11.83
N GLY A 173 12.87 1.87 11.51
CA GLY A 173 12.81 2.91 10.47
C GLY A 173 12.48 2.33 9.09
N SER A 174 13.03 1.17 8.75
CA SER A 174 12.74 0.47 7.49
C SER A 174 11.30 -0.04 7.42
N VAL A 175 10.72 -0.48 8.55
CA VAL A 175 9.28 -0.84 8.63
C VAL A 175 8.41 0.39 8.46
N GLY A 176 8.78 1.54 9.04
CA GLY A 176 8.10 2.82 8.83
C GLY A 176 8.12 3.26 7.36
N ALA A 177 9.27 3.08 6.69
CA ALA A 177 9.41 3.28 5.26
C ALA A 177 8.48 2.37 4.44
N ALA A 178 8.40 1.09 4.79
CA ALA A 178 7.51 0.12 4.16
C ALA A 178 6.03 0.50 4.32
N PHE A 179 5.64 1.05 5.47
CA PHE A 179 4.28 1.57 5.70
C PHE A 179 3.92 2.71 4.75
N THR A 180 4.82 3.67 4.59
CA THR A 180 4.61 4.80 3.68
C THR A 180 4.48 4.31 2.24
N CYS A 181 5.37 3.39 1.83
CA CYS A 181 5.35 2.80 0.50
C CYS A 181 4.07 2.00 0.24
N VAL A 182 3.66 1.07 1.14
CA VAL A 182 2.47 0.24 0.94
C VAL A 182 1.19 1.07 0.90
N SER A 183 1.13 2.17 1.65
CA SER A 183 -0.01 3.08 1.63
C SER A 183 -0.21 3.73 0.26
N VAL A 184 0.86 4.27 -0.33
CA VAL A 184 0.85 4.84 -1.69
C VAL A 184 0.60 3.74 -2.72
N TYR A 185 1.32 2.64 -2.62
CA TYR A 185 1.27 1.54 -3.57
C TYR A 185 -0.12 0.90 -3.65
N THR A 186 -0.78 0.68 -2.50
CA THR A 186 -2.15 0.18 -2.47
C THR A 186 -3.11 1.15 -3.15
N GLY A 187 -2.92 2.46 -2.98
CA GLY A 187 -3.72 3.48 -3.65
C GLY A 187 -3.59 3.47 -5.18
N GLU A 188 -2.41 3.10 -5.70
CA GLU A 188 -2.12 3.02 -7.14
C GLU A 188 -2.49 1.66 -7.76
N LEU A 189 -2.41 0.58 -6.97
CA LEU A 189 -2.53 -0.80 -7.43
C LEU A 189 -3.98 -1.22 -7.75
N PHE A 190 -4.96 -0.59 -7.08
CA PHE A 190 -6.36 -0.95 -7.19
C PHE A 190 -7.18 0.09 -7.94
N PRO A 191 -8.19 -0.35 -8.73
CA PRO A 191 -9.08 0.54 -9.43
C PRO A 191 -9.85 1.45 -8.47
N THR A 192 -10.23 2.62 -8.95
CA THR A 192 -10.83 3.69 -8.13
C THR A 192 -12.04 3.19 -7.32
N VAL A 193 -12.88 2.35 -7.92
CA VAL A 193 -14.08 1.79 -7.27
C VAL A 193 -13.78 0.83 -6.11
N LEU A 194 -12.64 0.13 -6.13
CA LEU A 194 -12.25 -0.85 -5.10
C LEU A 194 -11.12 -0.34 -4.19
N ARG A 195 -10.53 0.83 -4.49
CA ARG A 195 -9.35 1.36 -3.79
C ARG A 195 -9.55 1.49 -2.28
N MET A 196 -10.64 2.11 -1.86
CA MET A 196 -10.91 2.30 -0.44
C MET A 196 -11.21 0.97 0.28
N THR A 197 -11.85 0.03 -0.40
CA THR A 197 -12.08 -1.32 0.15
C THR A 197 -10.77 -2.08 0.33
N ALA A 198 -9.85 -1.98 -0.63
CA ALA A 198 -8.53 -2.61 -0.55
C ALA A 198 -7.66 -1.98 0.56
N VAL A 199 -7.67 -0.65 0.70
CA VAL A 199 -6.99 0.05 1.80
C VAL A 199 -7.58 -0.35 3.15
N GLY A 200 -8.91 -0.42 3.25
CA GLY A 200 -9.59 -0.86 4.47
C GLY A 200 -9.19 -2.29 4.86
N LEU A 201 -9.18 -3.21 3.90
CA LEU A 201 -8.73 -4.59 4.12
C LEU A 201 -7.26 -4.64 4.58
N GLY A 202 -6.39 -3.84 3.96
CA GLY A 202 -4.99 -3.73 4.35
C GLY A 202 -4.84 -3.21 5.79
N GLN A 203 -5.56 -2.16 6.15
CA GLN A 203 -5.57 -1.62 7.51
C GLN A 203 -6.07 -2.64 8.55
N MET A 204 -7.10 -3.42 8.22
CA MET A 204 -7.56 -4.53 9.08
C MET A 204 -6.45 -5.57 9.27
N ALA A 205 -5.75 -5.96 8.20
CA ALA A 205 -4.64 -6.89 8.29
C ALA A 205 -3.47 -6.35 9.15
N ALA A 206 -3.15 -5.05 9.02
CA ALA A 206 -2.15 -4.39 9.86
C ALA A 206 -2.54 -4.42 11.34
N ARG A 207 -3.82 -4.21 11.66
CA ARG A 207 -4.33 -4.32 13.05
C ARG A 207 -4.26 -5.76 13.56
N GLY A 208 -4.58 -6.75 12.71
CA GLY A 208 -4.38 -8.17 13.02
C GLY A 208 -2.91 -8.48 13.33
N GLY A 209 -1.99 -7.98 12.52
CA GLY A 209 -0.55 -8.07 12.78
C GLY A 209 -0.14 -7.39 14.08
N ALA A 210 -0.66 -6.21 14.36
CA ALA A 210 -0.39 -5.48 15.61
C ALA A 210 -0.86 -6.22 16.88
N ILE A 211 -1.92 -7.01 16.78
CA ILE A 211 -2.39 -7.87 17.87
C ILE A 211 -1.48 -9.09 18.04
N LEU A 212 -1.11 -9.74 16.93
CA LEU A 212 -0.29 -10.96 16.97
C LEU A 212 1.17 -10.67 17.31
N GLY A 213 1.70 -9.49 16.93
CA GLY A 213 3.08 -9.10 17.22
C GLY A 213 3.45 -9.28 18.71
N PRO A 214 2.77 -8.60 19.64
CA PRO A 214 3.01 -8.77 21.07
C PRO A 214 2.86 -10.20 21.60
N LEU A 215 1.90 -10.97 21.05
CA LEU A 215 1.65 -12.36 21.48
C LEU A 215 2.82 -13.28 21.17
N VAL A 216 3.57 -13.01 20.11
CA VAL A 216 4.76 -13.79 19.76
C VAL A 216 5.83 -13.72 20.85
N ARG A 217 5.87 -12.69 21.68
CA ARG A 217 6.79 -12.64 22.84
C ARG A 217 6.55 -13.76 23.85
N LEU A 218 5.33 -14.29 23.93
CA LEU A 218 5.05 -15.45 24.78
C LEU A 218 5.84 -16.69 24.35
N LEU A 219 6.22 -16.79 23.07
CA LEU A 219 7.08 -17.86 22.57
C LEU A 219 8.53 -17.78 23.10
N ALA A 220 8.93 -16.66 23.68
CA ALA A 220 10.25 -16.52 24.31
C ALA A 220 10.48 -17.52 25.46
N ILE A 221 9.41 -18.09 26.02
CA ILE A 221 9.46 -19.17 27.03
C ILE A 221 10.12 -20.44 26.43
N HIS A 222 9.87 -20.73 25.14
CA HIS A 222 10.42 -21.90 24.44
C HIS A 222 11.81 -21.62 23.84
N GLY A 223 12.17 -20.36 23.63
CA GLY A 223 13.49 -19.95 23.11
C GLY A 223 13.58 -18.46 22.85
N ARG A 224 14.64 -17.83 23.35
CA ARG A 224 14.85 -16.36 23.24
C ARG A 224 14.95 -15.86 21.81
N ALA A 225 15.39 -16.71 20.86
CA ALA A 225 15.55 -16.34 19.46
C ALA A 225 14.24 -16.43 18.66
N LEU A 226 13.24 -17.21 19.11
CA LEU A 226 12.01 -17.49 18.38
C LEU A 226 11.22 -16.21 18.02
N PRO A 227 10.97 -15.27 18.94
CA PRO A 227 10.28 -14.02 18.59
C PRO A 227 10.99 -13.22 17.51
N LEU A 228 12.31 -13.07 17.64
CA LEU A 228 13.12 -12.30 16.69
C LEU A 228 13.17 -12.98 15.31
N LEU A 229 13.21 -14.32 15.24
CA LEU A 229 13.14 -15.05 13.98
C LEU A 229 11.80 -14.81 13.27
N LEU A 230 10.70 -14.76 14.01
CA LEU A 230 9.39 -14.45 13.45
C LEU A 230 9.29 -12.98 13.01
N TYR A 231 9.77 -12.04 13.84
CA TYR A 231 9.77 -10.61 13.49
C TYR A 231 10.66 -10.30 12.29
N GLY A 232 11.71 -11.08 12.05
CA GLY A 232 12.55 -10.95 10.86
C GLY A 232 12.05 -11.76 9.66
N GLY A 233 11.54 -12.98 9.88
CA GLY A 233 11.08 -13.86 8.81
C GLY A 233 9.82 -13.36 8.09
N VAL A 234 8.83 -12.86 8.83
CA VAL A 234 7.58 -12.37 8.26
C VAL A 234 7.81 -11.21 7.27
N PRO A 235 8.56 -10.14 7.59
CA PRO A 235 8.80 -9.08 6.62
C PRO A 235 9.66 -9.52 5.44
N VAL A 236 10.61 -10.45 5.60
CA VAL A 236 11.38 -11.00 4.47
C VAL A 236 10.44 -11.74 3.51
N LEU A 237 9.58 -12.63 4.00
CA LEU A 237 8.61 -13.34 3.17
C LEU A 237 7.63 -12.37 2.49
N SER A 238 7.19 -11.35 3.20
CA SER A 238 6.31 -10.32 2.63
C SER A 238 7.02 -9.45 1.59
N GLY A 239 8.30 -9.16 1.78
CA GLY A 239 9.13 -8.48 0.79
C GLY A 239 9.29 -9.30 -0.49
N LEU A 240 9.48 -10.61 -0.39
CA LEU A 240 9.47 -11.52 -1.54
C LEU A 240 8.12 -11.56 -2.23
N ALA A 241 7.03 -11.59 -1.47
CA ALA A 241 5.68 -11.52 -2.03
C ALA A 241 5.40 -10.18 -2.74
N ALA A 242 5.95 -9.07 -2.24
CA ALA A 242 5.86 -7.77 -2.89
C ALA A 242 6.51 -7.74 -4.28
N LEU A 243 7.52 -8.56 -4.55
CA LEU A 243 8.12 -8.70 -5.87
C LEU A 243 7.17 -9.30 -6.92
N LEU A 244 6.11 -9.99 -6.49
CA LEU A 244 5.09 -10.54 -7.39
C LEU A 244 4.09 -9.48 -7.84
N LEU A 245 4.06 -8.31 -7.20
CA LEU A 245 3.19 -7.21 -7.56
C LEU A 245 3.69 -6.49 -8.84
N PRO A 246 2.79 -5.97 -9.67
CA PRO A 246 3.18 -5.18 -10.83
C PRO A 246 3.77 -3.83 -10.40
N GLU A 247 4.74 -3.30 -11.15
CA GLU A 247 5.22 -1.93 -10.95
C GLU A 247 4.15 -0.94 -11.40
N THR A 248 3.94 0.12 -10.62
CA THR A 248 2.93 1.16 -10.90
C THR A 248 3.53 2.49 -11.30
N GLN A 249 4.87 2.62 -11.26
CA GLN A 249 5.55 3.86 -11.62
C GLN A 249 5.25 4.24 -13.07
N SER A 250 4.85 5.49 -13.28
CA SER A 250 4.57 6.07 -14.61
C SER A 250 3.43 5.39 -15.39
N LEU A 251 2.66 4.52 -14.76
CA LEU A 251 1.46 3.94 -15.38
C LEU A 251 0.22 4.78 -15.02
N PRO A 252 -0.75 4.90 -15.94
CA PRO A 252 -2.03 5.51 -15.60
C PRO A 252 -2.73 4.70 -14.51
N LEU A 253 -3.38 5.40 -13.60
CA LEU A 253 -4.13 4.75 -12.54
C LEU A 253 -5.30 3.96 -13.14
N PRO A 254 -5.53 2.69 -12.76
CA PRO A 254 -6.67 1.95 -13.23
C PRO A 254 -7.96 2.56 -12.65
N ASP A 255 -8.91 2.88 -13.52
CA ASP A 255 -10.21 3.39 -13.11
C ASP A 255 -11.24 2.27 -12.97
N THR A 256 -11.19 1.28 -13.84
CA THR A 256 -12.14 0.17 -13.90
C THR A 256 -11.49 -1.18 -13.58
N ILE A 257 -12.33 -2.17 -13.24
CA ILE A 257 -11.89 -3.56 -13.02
C ILE A 257 -11.40 -4.16 -14.35
N GLN A 258 -11.99 -3.77 -15.48
CA GLN A 258 -11.60 -4.23 -16.80
C GLN A 258 -10.20 -3.79 -17.19
N ASP A 259 -9.76 -2.59 -16.79
CA ASP A 259 -8.40 -2.13 -17.05
C ASP A 259 -7.36 -3.07 -16.42
N VAL A 260 -7.62 -3.52 -15.19
CA VAL A 260 -6.74 -4.46 -14.49
C VAL A 260 -6.73 -5.83 -15.16
N GLN A 261 -7.88 -6.31 -15.67
CA GLN A 261 -7.98 -7.57 -16.39
C GLN A 261 -7.25 -7.49 -17.73
N ASN A 262 -7.40 -6.40 -18.45
CA ASN A 262 -6.73 -6.17 -19.74
C ASN A 262 -5.20 -6.09 -19.57
N GLU A 263 -4.71 -5.47 -18.51
CA GLU A 263 -3.28 -5.49 -18.19
C GLU A 263 -2.77 -6.91 -17.89
N ALA A 264 -3.55 -7.72 -17.18
CA ALA A 264 -3.19 -9.10 -16.88
C ALA A 264 -3.12 -9.96 -18.15
N VAL A 265 -4.07 -9.78 -19.07
CA VAL A 265 -4.10 -10.47 -20.37
C VAL A 265 -2.93 -10.04 -21.25
N LYS A 266 -2.64 -8.73 -21.36
CA LYS A 266 -1.49 -8.23 -22.13
C LYS A 266 -0.17 -8.80 -21.64
N LYS A 267 0.02 -8.92 -20.31
CA LYS A 267 1.23 -9.54 -19.74
C LYS A 267 1.32 -11.03 -20.05
N ALA A 268 0.20 -11.74 -20.03
CA ALA A 268 0.15 -13.18 -20.37
C ALA A 268 0.49 -13.43 -21.85
N THR A 269 0.00 -12.59 -22.77
CA THR A 269 0.30 -12.69 -24.21
C THR A 269 1.75 -12.33 -24.53
N HIS A 270 2.37 -11.38 -23.84
CA HIS A 270 3.78 -11.06 -24.01
C HIS A 270 4.74 -12.10 -23.40
N SER A 271 4.28 -12.91 -22.46
CA SER A 271 5.05 -14.00 -21.84
C SER A 271 4.88 -15.36 -22.55
N ALA A 272 3.95 -15.49 -23.49
CA ALA A 272 3.81 -16.68 -24.30
C ALA A 272 4.96 -16.71 -25.32
N PRO A 273 5.73 -17.81 -25.43
CA PRO A 273 6.71 -17.96 -26.49
C PRO A 273 5.98 -17.89 -27.83
N GLY A 274 6.44 -16.97 -28.69
CA GLY A 274 5.87 -16.80 -30.03
C GLY A 274 5.79 -18.13 -30.76
N PRO A 275 4.80 -18.32 -31.67
CA PRO A 275 4.67 -19.56 -32.40
C PRO A 275 5.96 -19.82 -33.16
N THR A 276 6.56 -20.97 -32.89
CA THR A 276 7.73 -21.47 -33.62
C THR A 276 7.34 -21.61 -35.09
N VAL A 277 7.77 -20.68 -35.91
CA VAL A 277 7.61 -20.79 -37.36
C VAL A 277 8.47 -21.97 -37.81
N LEU A 278 7.84 -23.13 -38.00
CA LEU A 278 8.43 -24.25 -38.68
C LEU A 278 8.72 -23.80 -40.14
N LYS A 279 9.99 -23.47 -40.41
CA LYS A 279 10.44 -23.33 -41.78
C LYS A 279 10.28 -24.71 -42.46
N SER A 280 9.28 -24.87 -43.29
CA SER A 280 9.19 -25.99 -44.21
C SER A 280 10.31 -25.83 -45.24
N THR A 281 11.34 -26.63 -45.13
CA THR A 281 12.33 -26.85 -46.20
C THR A 281 11.63 -27.68 -47.27
N HIS A 282 11.31 -27.03 -48.38
CA HIS A 282 11.00 -27.74 -49.61
C HIS A 282 12.32 -28.28 -50.18
N PHE A 283 12.33 -29.61 -50.37
CA PHE A 283 13.25 -30.30 -51.30
C PHE A 283 12.67 -30.24 -52.69
#